data_b4e374386027682f42c4aa1d5cb5a5fb
#
_entry.id   b4e374386027682f42c4aa1d5cb5a5fb
#
_cell.length_a   1.000
_cell.length_b   1.000
_cell.length_c   1.000
_cell.angle_alpha   90.00
_cell.angle_beta   90.00
_cell.angle_gamma   90.00
#
_symmetry.space_group_name_H-M   'P 1'
#
loop_
_entity.id
_entity.type
_entity.pdbx_description
1 polymer ?
#
loop_
_entity_poly.entity_id
_entity_poly.type
_entity_poly.pdbx_seq_one_letter_code
_entity_poly.pdbx_strand_id
1 'polypeptide(L)'
;MMQDFRQLKVWQKAHQLTLTVYRLTGAFPKTEQYGMTSQMRRSAASVACNIAEGCGRGSDVDLARFLQMAFGSASELEYQLLLAKDLGWIATSSTSSTPELNEDQAESLVIEVKRMLTTFIQKLRPILNG
;
A
#
# COMPACT_ATOMS: atom_id res chain seq x y z
N MET A 1 15.45 -14.74 -11.44
CA MET A 1 15.70 -13.62 -12.37
C MET A 1 15.27 -12.31 -11.72
N MET A 2 16.16 -11.33 -11.74
CA MET A 2 15.84 -10.01 -11.19
C MET A 2 14.89 -9.27 -12.13
N GLN A 3 13.94 -8.56 -11.53
CA GLN A 3 12.93 -7.80 -12.24
C GLN A 3 13.02 -6.34 -11.82
N ASP A 4 12.93 -5.43 -12.78
CA ASP A 4 12.89 -4.01 -12.45
C ASP A 4 11.52 -3.70 -11.87
N PHE A 5 11.48 -3.40 -10.57
CA PHE A 5 10.22 -3.16 -9.89
C PHE A 5 9.46 -1.97 -10.50
N ARG A 6 10.16 -1.00 -11.06
CA ARG A 6 9.51 0.19 -11.65
C ARG A 6 8.62 -0.16 -12.83
N GLN A 7 8.83 -1.32 -13.45
CA GLN A 7 8.02 -1.79 -14.57
C GLN A 7 6.76 -2.52 -14.12
N LEU A 8 6.67 -2.88 -12.85
CA LEU A 8 5.50 -3.61 -12.33
C LEU A 8 4.37 -2.66 -12.01
N LYS A 9 3.19 -2.95 -12.56
CA LYS A 9 2.00 -2.12 -12.30
C LYS A 9 1.66 -2.11 -10.81
N VAL A 10 1.82 -3.25 -10.12
CA VAL A 10 1.51 -3.29 -8.69
C VAL A 10 2.43 -2.36 -7.90
N TRP A 11 3.71 -2.27 -8.28
CA TRP A 11 4.61 -1.33 -7.61
C TRP A 11 4.21 0.11 -7.90
N GLN A 12 3.85 0.40 -9.17
CA GLN A 12 3.43 1.75 -9.55
C GLN A 12 2.21 2.19 -8.75
N LYS A 13 1.24 1.29 -8.55
CA LYS A 13 0.07 1.57 -7.75
C LYS A 13 0.40 1.72 -6.27
N ALA A 14 1.31 0.88 -5.76
CA ALA A 14 1.75 0.98 -4.37
C ALA A 14 2.49 2.30 -4.11
N HIS A 15 3.27 2.76 -5.08
CA HIS A 15 3.96 4.04 -4.97
C HIS A 15 2.95 5.19 -4.97
N GLN A 16 1.98 5.14 -5.88
CA GLN A 16 0.91 6.14 -5.93
C GLN A 16 0.13 6.18 -4.63
N LEU A 17 -0.16 5.01 -4.06
CA LEU A 17 -0.82 4.90 -2.76
C LEU A 17 0.02 5.58 -1.67
N THR A 18 1.33 5.35 -1.66
CA THR A 18 2.23 5.97 -0.70
C THR A 18 2.16 7.49 -0.78
N LEU A 19 2.24 8.04 -2.00
CA LEU A 19 2.15 9.48 -2.19
C LEU A 19 0.81 10.03 -1.69
N THR A 20 -0.27 9.30 -1.96
CA THR A 20 -1.60 9.69 -1.52
C THR A 20 -1.69 9.73 0.01
N VAL A 21 -1.13 8.72 0.68
CA VAL A 21 -1.13 8.66 2.14
C VAL A 21 -0.34 9.83 2.74
N TYR A 22 0.80 10.17 2.14
CA TYR A 22 1.57 11.32 2.64
C TYR A 22 0.76 12.62 2.54
N ARG A 23 0.01 12.80 1.45
CA ARG A 23 -0.84 13.99 1.31
C ARG A 23 -1.97 14.00 2.33
N LEU A 24 -2.67 12.87 2.48
CA LEU A 24 -3.79 12.77 3.42
C LEU A 24 -3.34 13.03 4.86
N THR A 25 -2.24 12.41 5.26
CA THR A 25 -1.77 12.51 6.64
C THR A 25 -1.19 13.88 6.95
N GLY A 26 -0.87 14.68 5.94
CA GLY A 26 -0.43 16.05 6.16
C GLY A 26 -1.49 16.92 6.82
N ALA A 27 -2.77 16.53 6.70
CA ALA A 27 -3.88 17.26 7.32
C ALA A 27 -4.31 16.66 8.67
N PHE A 28 -3.64 15.61 9.13
CA PHE A 28 -3.96 14.99 10.42
C PHE A 28 -3.58 15.91 11.59
N PRO A 29 -4.19 15.69 12.77
CA PRO A 29 -3.80 16.49 13.96
C PRO A 29 -2.31 16.38 14.21
N LYS A 30 -1.67 17.50 14.56
CA LYS A 30 -0.23 17.51 14.81
C LYS A 30 0.16 16.62 15.99
N THR A 31 -0.76 16.39 16.90
CA THR A 31 -0.53 15.50 18.04
C THR A 31 -0.33 14.05 17.59
N GLU A 32 -0.70 13.72 16.34
CA GLU A 32 -0.54 12.37 15.77
C GLU A 32 0.71 12.23 14.92
N GLN A 33 1.60 13.21 14.92
CA GLN A 33 2.80 13.17 14.09
C GLN A 33 3.62 11.91 14.36
N TYR A 34 3.77 11.53 15.63
CA TYR A 34 4.52 10.34 16.03
C TYR A 34 3.63 9.13 16.30
N GLY A 35 2.34 9.27 16.06
CA GLY A 35 1.36 8.19 16.18
C GLY A 35 0.86 7.73 14.83
N MET A 36 -0.44 7.99 14.55
CA MET A 36 -1.09 7.49 13.34
C MET A 36 -0.43 7.99 12.06
N THR A 37 -0.03 9.27 12.02
CA THR A 37 0.62 9.81 10.83
C THR A 37 1.87 8.99 10.48
N SER A 38 2.75 8.80 11.46
CA SER A 38 3.98 8.05 11.26
C SER A 38 3.69 6.60 10.86
N GLN A 39 2.74 5.96 11.54
CA GLN A 39 2.42 4.56 11.27
C GLN A 39 1.82 4.35 9.89
N MET A 40 0.92 5.22 9.48
CA MET A 40 0.30 5.09 8.15
C MET A 40 1.32 5.30 7.04
N ARG A 41 2.21 6.26 7.21
CA ARG A 41 3.27 6.50 6.23
C ARG A 41 4.21 5.30 6.13
N ARG A 42 4.54 4.71 7.27
CA ARG A 42 5.38 3.51 7.30
C ARG A 42 4.69 2.33 6.63
N SER A 43 3.40 2.10 6.95
CA SER A 43 2.64 1.00 6.33
C SER A 43 2.58 1.17 4.82
N ALA A 44 2.29 2.36 4.34
CA ALA A 44 2.17 2.61 2.91
C ALA A 44 3.52 2.39 2.21
N ALA A 45 4.59 2.99 2.74
CA ALA A 45 5.92 2.83 2.15
C ALA A 45 6.38 1.38 2.18
N SER A 46 5.99 0.64 3.22
CA SER A 46 6.37 -0.77 3.36
C SER A 46 5.80 -1.64 2.23
N VAL A 47 4.62 -1.30 1.71
CA VAL A 47 4.06 -2.04 0.57
C VAL A 47 5.01 -1.95 -0.62
N ALA A 48 5.35 -0.74 -1.03
CA ALA A 48 6.23 -0.54 -2.19
C ALA A 48 7.65 -1.06 -1.92
N CYS A 49 8.16 -0.87 -0.71
CA CYS A 49 9.49 -1.36 -0.35
C CYS A 49 9.59 -2.88 -0.45
N ASN A 50 8.59 -3.59 0.04
CA ASN A 50 8.62 -5.05 -0.01
C ASN A 50 8.52 -5.58 -1.43
N ILE A 51 7.72 -4.93 -2.29
CA ILE A 51 7.66 -5.32 -3.70
C ILE A 51 9.03 -5.14 -4.34
N ALA A 52 9.66 -3.98 -4.14
CA ALA A 52 10.96 -3.68 -4.71
C ALA A 52 12.03 -4.65 -4.19
N GLU A 53 12.01 -4.92 -2.89
CA GLU A 53 12.97 -5.85 -2.29
C GLU A 53 12.82 -7.25 -2.87
N GLY A 54 11.58 -7.74 -3.01
CA GLY A 54 11.34 -9.06 -3.59
C GLY A 54 11.86 -9.17 -5.00
N CYS A 55 11.69 -8.10 -5.79
CA CYS A 55 12.20 -8.10 -7.17
C CYS A 55 13.72 -8.18 -7.22
N GLY A 56 14.40 -7.66 -6.21
CA GLY A 56 15.85 -7.67 -6.17
C GLY A 56 16.49 -8.93 -5.60
N ARG A 57 15.66 -9.88 -5.09
CA ARG A 57 16.21 -11.06 -4.42
C ARG A 57 16.68 -12.15 -5.39
N GLY A 58 16.18 -12.17 -6.60
CA GLY A 58 16.64 -13.09 -7.62
C GLY A 58 16.05 -14.50 -7.58
N SER A 59 15.06 -14.77 -6.72
CA SER A 59 14.37 -16.06 -6.70
C SER A 59 12.87 -15.86 -6.54
N ASP A 60 12.09 -16.77 -7.13
CA ASP A 60 10.63 -16.69 -7.01
C ASP A 60 10.14 -16.99 -5.61
N VAL A 61 10.86 -17.83 -4.87
CA VAL A 61 10.51 -18.13 -3.49
C VAL A 61 10.61 -16.86 -2.63
N ASP A 62 11.72 -16.14 -2.74
CA ASP A 62 11.90 -14.90 -2.01
C ASP A 62 10.93 -13.83 -2.49
N LEU A 63 10.71 -13.71 -3.79
CA LEU A 63 9.74 -12.76 -4.33
C LEU A 63 8.38 -13.00 -3.71
N ALA A 64 7.90 -14.24 -3.69
CA ALA A 64 6.59 -14.56 -3.12
C ALA A 64 6.52 -14.17 -1.65
N ARG A 65 7.59 -14.40 -0.90
CA ARG A 65 7.65 -14.06 0.53
C ARG A 65 7.51 -12.56 0.74
N PHE A 66 8.23 -11.77 -0.05
CA PHE A 66 8.15 -10.31 0.07
C PHE A 66 6.80 -9.76 -0.40
N LEU A 67 6.19 -10.38 -1.41
CA LEU A 67 4.84 -9.99 -1.83
C LEU A 67 3.82 -10.28 -0.72
N GLN A 68 3.99 -11.37 0.03
CA GLN A 68 3.14 -11.66 1.18
C GLN A 68 3.31 -10.58 2.26
N MET A 69 4.53 -10.14 2.51
CA MET A 69 4.79 -9.06 3.46
C MET A 69 4.15 -7.75 3.00
N ALA A 70 4.23 -7.47 1.69
CA ALA A 70 3.57 -6.29 1.14
C ALA A 70 2.07 -6.35 1.34
N PHE A 71 1.47 -7.53 1.14
CA PHE A 71 0.03 -7.72 1.35
C PHE A 71 -0.36 -7.43 2.80
N GLY A 72 0.45 -7.89 3.76
CA GLY A 72 0.21 -7.61 5.18
C GLY A 72 0.26 -6.12 5.48
N SER A 73 1.25 -5.43 4.92
CA SER A 73 1.35 -3.97 5.10
C SER A 73 0.15 -3.24 4.49
N ALA A 74 -0.30 -3.70 3.32
CA ALA A 74 -1.48 -3.09 2.68
C ALA A 74 -2.73 -3.32 3.52
N SER A 75 -2.87 -4.49 4.13
CA SER A 75 -4.01 -4.78 5.01
C SER A 75 -3.99 -3.90 6.26
N GLU A 76 -2.81 -3.69 6.83
CA GLU A 76 -2.67 -2.79 7.97
C GLU A 76 -3.07 -1.36 7.59
N LEU A 77 -2.61 -0.90 6.43
CA LEU A 77 -2.95 0.43 5.95
C LEU A 77 -4.45 0.56 5.71
N GLU A 78 -5.07 -0.47 5.16
CA GLU A 78 -6.51 -0.45 4.91
C GLU A 78 -7.29 -0.21 6.21
N TYR A 79 -6.90 -0.90 7.28
CA TYR A 79 -7.52 -0.67 8.58
C TYR A 79 -7.24 0.73 9.11
N GLN A 80 -6.00 1.20 8.96
CA GLN A 80 -5.64 2.55 9.44
C GLN A 80 -6.46 3.63 8.73
N LEU A 81 -6.72 3.45 7.43
CA LEU A 81 -7.57 4.38 6.68
C LEU A 81 -9.00 4.38 7.23
N LEU A 82 -9.53 3.21 7.53
CA LEU A 82 -10.85 3.10 8.13
C LEU A 82 -10.89 3.80 9.50
N LEU A 83 -9.88 3.58 10.32
CA LEU A 83 -9.81 4.18 11.64
C LEU A 83 -9.72 5.70 11.54
N ALA A 84 -8.88 6.22 10.65
CA ALA A 84 -8.74 7.66 10.47
C ALA A 84 -10.04 8.29 9.98
N LYS A 85 -10.76 7.60 9.10
CA LYS A 85 -12.05 8.07 8.63
C LYS A 85 -13.07 8.12 9.78
N ASP A 86 -13.11 7.07 10.60
CA ASP A 86 -14.05 7.00 11.72
C ASP A 86 -13.72 8.04 12.79
N LEU A 87 -12.45 8.44 12.90
CA LEU A 87 -12.03 9.51 13.81
C LEU A 87 -12.29 10.90 13.24
N GLY A 88 -12.74 10.99 11.98
CA GLY A 88 -13.06 12.25 11.34
C GLY A 88 -11.85 12.99 10.80
N TRP A 89 -10.70 12.32 10.65
CA TRP A 89 -9.48 12.97 10.18
C TRP A 89 -9.35 12.97 8.66
N ILE A 90 -10.17 12.21 7.96
CA ILE A 90 -10.17 12.14 6.50
C ILE A 90 -11.55 12.54 5.99
N ALA A 91 -11.60 13.46 5.01
CA ALA A 91 -12.86 13.87 4.40
C ALA A 91 -13.41 12.74 3.54
N THR A 92 -14.74 12.58 3.58
CA THR A 92 -15.42 11.66 2.68
C THR A 92 -15.59 12.32 1.30
N SER A 93 -15.86 11.51 0.28
CA SER A 93 -16.00 12.02 -1.09
C SER A 93 -17.11 13.07 -1.20
N SER A 94 -18.12 12.99 -0.34
CA SER A 94 -19.24 13.93 -0.37
C SER A 94 -18.88 15.31 0.17
N THR A 95 -17.78 15.43 0.92
CA THR A 95 -17.37 16.69 1.55
C THR A 95 -16.09 17.27 0.99
N SER A 96 -15.36 16.52 0.18
CA SER A 96 -14.08 16.96 -0.35
C SER A 96 -14.26 17.60 -1.73
N SER A 97 -13.65 18.76 -1.91
CA SER A 97 -13.59 19.42 -3.21
C SER A 97 -12.30 19.04 -3.97
N THR A 98 -11.42 18.26 -3.35
CA THR A 98 -10.13 17.86 -3.90
C THR A 98 -10.06 16.35 -3.99
N PRO A 99 -10.46 15.74 -5.13
CA PRO A 99 -10.57 14.27 -5.20
C PRO A 99 -9.28 13.53 -4.84
N GLU A 100 -8.12 14.12 -5.12
CA GLU A 100 -6.85 13.46 -4.84
C GLU A 100 -6.53 13.31 -3.35
N LEU A 101 -7.29 14.00 -2.50
CA LEU A 101 -7.01 14.02 -1.06
C LEU A 101 -8.13 13.40 -0.24
N ASN A 102 -9.05 12.66 -0.87
CA ASN A 102 -10.13 12.05 -0.12
C ASN A 102 -9.84 10.58 0.15
N GLU A 103 -10.56 10.05 1.13
CA GLU A 103 -10.39 8.67 1.59
C GLU A 103 -10.73 7.65 0.50
N ASP A 104 -11.71 7.96 -0.35
CA ASP A 104 -12.15 7.03 -1.38
C ASP A 104 -11.02 6.69 -2.35
N GLN A 105 -10.17 7.66 -2.68
CA GLN A 105 -9.05 7.40 -3.56
C GLN A 105 -8.02 6.48 -2.92
N ALA A 106 -7.67 6.72 -1.66
CA ALA A 106 -6.72 5.89 -0.95
C ALA A 106 -7.27 4.48 -0.76
N GLU A 107 -8.55 4.38 -0.41
CA GLU A 107 -9.20 3.09 -0.23
C GLU A 107 -9.23 2.30 -1.54
N SER A 108 -9.57 2.94 -2.64
CA SER A 108 -9.58 2.28 -3.94
C SER A 108 -8.21 1.77 -4.32
N LEU A 109 -7.16 2.56 -4.05
CA LEU A 109 -5.80 2.16 -4.37
C LEU A 109 -5.34 0.97 -3.52
N VAL A 110 -5.65 0.98 -2.22
CA VAL A 110 -5.20 -0.12 -1.35
C VAL A 110 -5.92 -1.42 -1.72
N ILE A 111 -7.20 -1.35 -2.07
CA ILE A 111 -7.94 -2.53 -2.50
C ILE A 111 -7.37 -3.06 -3.82
N GLU A 112 -7.08 -2.17 -4.75
CA GLU A 112 -6.49 -2.56 -6.03
C GLU A 112 -5.13 -3.20 -5.85
N VAL A 113 -4.27 -2.61 -5.01
CA VAL A 113 -2.96 -3.15 -4.73
C VAL A 113 -3.07 -4.56 -4.12
N LYS A 114 -3.96 -4.75 -3.16
CA LYS A 114 -4.16 -6.07 -2.54
C LYS A 114 -4.61 -7.10 -3.56
N ARG A 115 -5.51 -6.70 -4.46
CA ARG A 115 -5.99 -7.61 -5.52
C ARG A 115 -4.86 -8.00 -6.46
N MET A 116 -4.05 -7.03 -6.86
CA MET A 116 -2.92 -7.27 -7.76
C MET A 116 -1.87 -8.16 -7.08
N LEU A 117 -1.61 -7.95 -5.79
CA LEU A 117 -0.67 -8.78 -5.03
C LEU A 117 -1.17 -10.22 -4.95
N THR A 118 -2.45 -10.39 -4.68
CA THR A 118 -3.04 -11.73 -4.61
C THR A 118 -2.87 -12.48 -5.94
N THR A 119 -3.17 -11.80 -7.06
CA THR A 119 -3.02 -12.39 -8.38
C THR A 119 -1.56 -12.75 -8.66
N PHE A 120 -0.63 -11.88 -8.32
CA PHE A 120 0.79 -12.11 -8.55
C PHE A 120 1.26 -13.31 -7.74
N ILE A 121 0.90 -13.36 -6.45
CA ILE A 121 1.28 -14.48 -5.58
C ILE A 121 0.73 -15.78 -6.12
N GLN A 122 -0.51 -15.79 -6.58
CA GLN A 122 -1.12 -17.00 -7.15
C GLN A 122 -0.38 -17.48 -8.39
N LYS A 123 0.11 -16.57 -9.21
CA LYS A 123 0.87 -16.94 -10.41
C LYS A 123 2.20 -17.60 -10.06
N LEU A 124 2.75 -17.30 -8.90
CA LEU A 124 4.01 -17.89 -8.45
C LEU A 124 3.83 -19.26 -7.80
N ARG A 125 2.61 -19.60 -7.36
CA ARG A 125 2.35 -20.87 -6.65
C ARG A 125 2.72 -22.12 -7.44
N PRO A 126 2.38 -22.24 -8.72
CA PRO A 126 2.77 -23.45 -9.47
C PRO A 126 4.28 -23.65 -9.51
N ILE A 127 5.04 -22.54 -9.57
CA ILE A 127 6.50 -22.59 -9.55
C ILE A 127 7.00 -23.08 -8.20
N LEU A 128 6.38 -22.57 -7.12
CA LEU A 128 6.80 -22.89 -5.75
C LEU A 128 6.45 -24.33 -5.35
N ASN A 129 5.34 -24.84 -5.86
CA ASN A 129 4.83 -26.16 -5.50
C ASN A 129 5.20 -27.25 -6.49
N GLY A 130 5.76 -26.87 -7.62
CA GLY A 130 6.15 -27.81 -8.65
C GLY A 130 7.59 -28.18 -8.58
#